data_abb0bea7defb618c8aea15ca4d4f585d
#
_entry.id   abb0bea7defb618c8aea15ca4d4f585d
#
_cell.length_a   1.000
_cell.length_b   1.000
_cell.length_c   1.000
_cell.angle_alpha   90.00
_cell.angle_beta   90.00
_cell.angle_gamma   90.00
#
_symmetry.space_group_name_H-M   'P 1'
#
loop_
_entity.id
_entity.type
_entity.pdbx_description
1 polymer ?
#
loop_
_entity_poly.entity_id
_entity_poly.type
_entity_poly.pdbx_seq_one_letter_code
_entity_poly.pdbx_strand_id
1 'polypeptide(L)'
;MSDKPDWLLEYVCRPGTGTRHAILIDPADQSSEVAAKRCVAAVAAGSRMVLVGGSSDTDMDNVHNTIIAIREALELVTWASSQDSASEEAEWTVPIILFPQGAAALSPAADGITFMMLMNSTSPRFLIEEQVAGAPFIREAGVTPLPMGYLICAPGGKAGQVGQADLIQPDDEDRVKSYAM
;
A
#
# COMPACT_ATOMS: atom_id res chain seq x y z
N MET A 1 -21.86 -12.00 2.86
CA MET A 1 -20.78 -11.20 3.52
C MET A 1 -20.24 -12.09 4.62
N SER A 2 -18.93 -12.32 4.65
CA SER A 2 -18.29 -13.14 5.69
C SER A 2 -18.32 -12.37 7.00
N ASP A 3 -18.88 -12.95 8.08
CA ASP A 3 -18.90 -12.38 9.44
C ASP A 3 -17.52 -12.50 10.16
N LYS A 4 -16.47 -12.84 9.44
CA LYS A 4 -15.12 -12.85 10.02
C LYS A 4 -14.61 -11.42 10.08
N PRO A 5 -14.14 -10.96 11.26
CA PRO A 5 -13.48 -9.67 11.37
C PRO A 5 -12.33 -9.64 10.35
N ASP A 6 -12.22 -8.53 9.63
CA ASP A 6 -11.14 -8.35 8.66
C ASP A 6 -9.84 -8.12 9.45
N TRP A 7 -9.01 -9.16 9.49
CA TRP A 7 -7.76 -9.14 10.26
C TRP A 7 -6.85 -7.97 9.88
N LEU A 8 -6.86 -7.56 8.60
CA LEU A 8 -6.02 -6.46 8.14
C LEU A 8 -6.51 -5.13 8.67
N LEU A 9 -7.83 -4.89 8.66
CA LEU A 9 -8.40 -3.67 9.22
C LEU A 9 -8.14 -3.60 10.72
N GLU A 10 -8.32 -4.71 11.44
CA GLU A 10 -7.95 -4.79 12.87
C GLU A 10 -6.47 -4.54 13.09
N TYR A 11 -5.60 -5.13 12.25
CA TYR A 11 -4.16 -4.92 12.32
C TYR A 11 -3.80 -3.44 12.15
N VAL A 12 -4.35 -2.77 11.14
CA VAL A 12 -4.05 -1.36 10.85
C VAL A 12 -4.61 -0.44 11.93
N CYS A 13 -5.82 -0.71 12.43
CA CYS A 13 -6.52 0.15 13.39
C CYS A 13 -6.21 -0.14 14.85
N ARG A 14 -5.44 -1.19 15.18
CA ARG A 14 -5.16 -1.59 16.56
C ARG A 14 -4.53 -0.46 17.37
N PRO A 15 -5.17 0.00 18.45
CA PRO A 15 -4.62 1.06 19.29
C PRO A 15 -3.43 0.57 20.12
N GLY A 16 -2.58 1.49 20.55
CA GLY A 16 -1.51 1.21 21.52
C GLY A 16 -0.28 0.49 20.96
N THR A 17 -0.19 0.26 19.63
CA THR A 17 0.95 -0.41 19.00
C THR A 17 2.09 0.52 18.60
N GLY A 18 1.98 1.82 18.89
CA GLY A 18 2.96 2.83 18.46
C GLY A 18 2.91 3.09 16.93
N THR A 19 3.91 3.80 16.43
CA THR A 19 4.04 4.09 15.01
C THR A 19 4.55 2.86 14.27
N ARG A 20 3.84 2.45 13.21
CA ARG A 20 4.28 1.40 12.31
C ARG A 20 4.90 2.01 11.06
N HIS A 21 6.04 1.49 10.66
CA HIS A 21 6.67 1.84 9.39
C HIS A 21 6.14 0.93 8.28
N ALA A 22 5.83 1.50 7.11
CA ALA A 22 5.55 0.79 5.88
C ALA A 22 6.65 1.12 4.84
N ILE A 23 7.20 0.11 4.18
CA ILE A 23 8.04 0.33 3.01
C ILE A 23 7.15 0.44 1.76
N LEU A 24 7.43 1.43 0.91
CA LEU A 24 6.81 1.55 -0.41
C LEU A 24 7.75 0.97 -1.47
N ILE A 25 7.23 0.07 -2.28
CA ILE A 25 7.89 -0.52 -3.44
C ILE A 25 7.13 -0.11 -4.69
N ASP A 26 7.83 0.59 -5.60
CA ASP A 26 7.31 0.91 -6.92
C ASP A 26 7.76 -0.16 -7.92
N PRO A 27 6.84 -0.95 -8.51
CA PRO A 27 7.18 -1.99 -9.49
C PRO A 27 7.76 -1.46 -10.81
N ALA A 28 7.51 -0.18 -11.13
CA ALA A 28 8.06 0.43 -12.33
C ALA A 28 9.55 0.78 -12.20
N ASP A 29 10.04 0.95 -10.97
CA ASP A 29 11.41 1.42 -10.73
C ASP A 29 12.42 0.28 -10.52
N GLN A 30 11.98 -0.98 -10.47
CA GLN A 30 12.85 -2.11 -10.14
C GLN A 30 12.28 -3.46 -10.57
N SER A 31 13.15 -4.48 -10.69
CA SER A 31 12.70 -5.84 -10.90
C SER A 31 12.07 -6.44 -9.64
N SER A 32 11.20 -7.44 -9.82
CA SER A 32 10.56 -8.17 -8.71
C SER A 32 11.55 -8.79 -7.72
N GLU A 33 12.72 -9.26 -8.22
CA GLU A 33 13.78 -9.80 -7.38
C GLU A 33 14.43 -8.73 -6.48
N VAL A 34 14.66 -7.52 -7.03
CA VAL A 34 15.21 -6.39 -6.27
C VAL A 34 14.19 -5.91 -5.25
N ALA A 35 12.92 -5.86 -5.62
CA ALA A 35 11.80 -5.54 -4.74
C ALA A 35 11.75 -6.49 -3.53
N ALA A 36 11.80 -7.81 -3.78
CA ALA A 36 11.81 -8.83 -2.75
C ALA A 36 12.97 -8.67 -1.76
N LYS A 37 14.19 -8.48 -2.26
CA LYS A 37 15.38 -8.25 -1.41
C LYS A 37 15.25 -6.98 -0.55
N ARG A 38 14.73 -5.90 -1.11
CA ARG A 38 14.49 -4.65 -0.37
C ARG A 38 13.43 -4.82 0.71
N CYS A 39 12.35 -5.56 0.42
CA CYS A 39 11.32 -5.86 1.40
C CYS A 39 11.85 -6.69 2.56
N VAL A 40 12.61 -7.77 2.30
CA VAL A 40 13.22 -8.58 3.36
C VAL A 40 14.12 -7.71 4.24
N ALA A 41 14.97 -6.87 3.66
CA ALA A 41 15.83 -5.97 4.43
C ALA A 41 15.04 -4.95 5.27
N ALA A 42 13.95 -4.40 4.71
CA ALA A 42 13.11 -3.45 5.43
C ALA A 42 12.34 -4.10 6.58
N VAL A 43 11.81 -5.32 6.39
CA VAL A 43 11.12 -6.07 7.45
C VAL A 43 12.09 -6.45 8.55
N ALA A 44 13.31 -6.90 8.20
CA ALA A 44 14.38 -7.15 9.17
C ALA A 44 14.74 -5.89 9.99
N ALA A 45 14.66 -4.70 9.37
CA ALA A 45 14.90 -3.41 10.01
C ALA A 45 13.67 -2.86 10.79
N GLY A 46 12.55 -3.59 10.82
CA GLY A 46 11.37 -3.24 11.62
C GLY A 46 10.18 -2.69 10.84
N SER A 47 10.17 -2.73 9.49
CA SER A 47 8.94 -2.44 8.74
C SER A 47 7.86 -3.47 9.07
N ARG A 48 6.63 -3.00 9.22
CA ARG A 48 5.48 -3.83 9.61
C ARG A 48 4.40 -3.90 8.51
N MET A 49 4.60 -3.24 7.41
CA MET A 49 3.72 -3.25 6.24
C MET A 49 4.56 -3.05 4.97
N VAL A 50 4.08 -3.61 3.87
CA VAL A 50 4.62 -3.37 2.53
C VAL A 50 3.54 -2.73 1.69
N LEU A 51 3.82 -1.56 1.12
CA LEU A 51 2.99 -0.91 0.12
C LEU A 51 3.57 -1.20 -1.27
N VAL A 52 2.76 -1.69 -2.19
CA VAL A 52 3.18 -1.98 -3.58
C VAL A 52 2.38 -1.13 -4.55
N GLY A 53 3.06 -0.29 -5.31
CA GLY A 53 2.47 0.59 -6.28
C GLY A 53 3.32 1.81 -6.55
N GLY A 54 2.87 2.64 -7.47
CA GLY A 54 3.54 3.85 -7.90
C GLY A 54 2.59 4.83 -8.55
N SER A 55 3.11 5.98 -8.97
CA SER A 55 2.31 7.05 -9.57
C SER A 55 2.15 6.92 -11.10
N SER A 56 2.90 6.04 -11.75
CA SER A 56 2.82 5.79 -13.20
C SER A 56 3.55 4.50 -13.58
N ASP A 57 3.33 4.06 -14.82
CA ASP A 57 4.05 2.95 -15.46
C ASP A 57 3.89 1.59 -14.72
N THR A 58 2.86 1.48 -13.86
CA THR A 58 2.46 0.24 -13.21
C THR A 58 1.23 -0.35 -13.92
N ASP A 59 1.24 -1.67 -14.08
CA ASP A 59 0.14 -2.47 -14.62
C ASP A 59 -0.12 -3.69 -13.73
N MET A 60 -1.13 -4.49 -14.09
CA MET A 60 -1.50 -5.67 -13.30
C MET A 60 -0.37 -6.70 -13.25
N ASP A 61 0.40 -6.87 -14.33
CA ASP A 61 1.42 -7.89 -14.44
C ASP A 61 2.64 -7.55 -13.59
N ASN A 62 3.19 -6.33 -13.69
CA ASN A 62 4.36 -5.93 -12.91
C ASN A 62 4.03 -5.83 -11.41
N VAL A 63 2.83 -5.37 -11.05
CA VAL A 63 2.36 -5.32 -9.66
C VAL A 63 2.19 -6.74 -9.11
N HIS A 64 1.50 -7.63 -9.85
CA HIS A 64 1.28 -9.01 -9.41
C HIS A 64 2.59 -9.77 -9.21
N ASN A 65 3.48 -9.75 -10.20
CA ASN A 65 4.77 -10.43 -10.13
C ASN A 65 5.63 -9.90 -8.98
N THR A 66 5.58 -8.60 -8.71
CA THR A 66 6.29 -8.00 -7.57
C THR A 66 5.74 -8.50 -6.24
N ILE A 67 4.41 -8.56 -6.08
CA ILE A 67 3.78 -9.07 -4.85
C ILE A 67 4.13 -10.54 -4.63
N ILE A 68 4.05 -11.38 -5.66
CA ILE A 68 4.40 -12.79 -5.55
C ILE A 68 5.85 -12.97 -5.11
N ALA A 69 6.80 -12.28 -5.76
CA ALA A 69 8.22 -12.36 -5.39
C ALA A 69 8.50 -11.90 -3.94
N ILE A 70 7.83 -10.85 -3.48
CA ILE A 70 7.94 -10.38 -2.09
C ILE A 70 7.40 -11.44 -1.14
N ARG A 71 6.23 -12.03 -1.41
CA ARG A 71 5.60 -13.03 -0.56
C ARG A 71 6.46 -14.27 -0.44
N GLU A 72 6.94 -14.82 -1.56
CA GLU A 72 7.84 -15.96 -1.58
C GLU A 72 9.12 -15.72 -0.78
N ALA A 73 9.73 -14.54 -0.91
CA ALA A 73 10.94 -14.19 -0.18
C ALA A 73 10.70 -14.09 1.34
N LEU A 74 9.59 -13.48 1.77
CA LEU A 74 9.23 -13.39 3.19
C LEU A 74 8.88 -14.75 3.78
N GLU A 75 8.18 -15.61 3.05
CA GLU A 75 7.88 -16.99 3.45
C GLU A 75 9.17 -17.82 3.61
N LEU A 76 10.11 -17.67 2.68
CA LEU A 76 11.40 -18.36 2.75
C LEU A 76 12.19 -17.96 3.99
N VAL A 77 12.22 -16.66 4.32
CA VAL A 77 12.92 -16.18 5.53
C VAL A 77 12.20 -16.64 6.79
N THR A 78 10.87 -16.63 6.81
CA THR A 78 10.06 -17.18 7.91
C THR A 78 10.40 -18.64 8.16
N TRP A 79 10.44 -19.45 7.10
CA TRP A 79 10.81 -20.85 7.18
C TRP A 79 12.24 -21.03 7.69
N ALA A 80 13.21 -20.28 7.15
CA ALA A 80 14.62 -20.36 7.57
C ALA A 80 14.79 -19.98 9.05
N SER A 81 14.12 -18.91 9.51
CA SER A 81 14.16 -18.47 10.91
C SER A 81 13.54 -19.48 11.87
N SER A 82 12.50 -20.21 11.43
CA SER A 82 11.87 -21.26 12.27
C SER A 82 12.76 -22.49 12.51
N GLN A 83 13.79 -22.67 11.68
CA GLN A 83 14.77 -23.76 11.86
C GLN A 83 15.88 -23.41 12.87
N ASP A 84 16.03 -22.13 13.20
CA ASP A 84 17.02 -21.67 14.18
C ASP A 84 16.34 -21.48 15.55
N SER A 85 16.49 -22.45 16.43
CA SER A 85 15.91 -22.44 17.78
C SER A 85 16.49 -21.37 18.71
N ALA A 86 17.48 -20.61 18.27
CA ALA A 86 18.09 -19.49 19.01
C ALA A 86 17.60 -18.11 18.53
N SER A 87 16.83 -18.05 17.43
CA SER A 87 16.29 -16.78 16.94
C SER A 87 15.06 -16.40 17.77
N GLU A 88 15.05 -15.18 18.33
CA GLU A 88 13.81 -14.53 18.75
C GLU A 88 12.85 -14.55 17.57
N GLU A 89 11.58 -14.90 17.80
CA GLU A 89 10.54 -14.93 16.76
C GLU A 89 10.43 -13.57 16.06
N ALA A 90 11.23 -13.37 15.00
CA ALA A 90 11.06 -12.21 14.16
C ALA A 90 9.73 -12.37 13.40
N GLU A 91 8.82 -11.43 13.58
CA GLU A 91 7.53 -11.43 12.89
C GLU A 91 7.74 -11.03 11.41
N TRP A 92 7.98 -12.04 10.55
CA TRP A 92 8.16 -11.86 9.12
C TRP A 92 6.83 -11.79 8.35
N THR A 93 5.72 -12.13 9.02
CA THR A 93 4.38 -12.06 8.44
C THR A 93 3.87 -10.61 8.52
N VAL A 94 4.03 -9.89 7.42
CA VAL A 94 3.58 -8.51 7.29
C VAL A 94 2.59 -8.38 6.14
N PRO A 95 1.55 -7.53 6.25
CA PRO A 95 0.59 -7.34 5.18
C PRO A 95 1.22 -6.66 3.98
N ILE A 96 0.84 -7.15 2.78
CA ILE A 96 1.18 -6.55 1.50
C ILE A 96 -0.05 -5.83 0.97
N ILE A 97 0.03 -4.51 0.87
CA ILE A 97 -1.09 -3.62 0.59
C ILE A 97 -0.83 -2.91 -0.74
N LEU A 98 -1.81 -2.95 -1.64
CA LEU A 98 -1.73 -2.17 -2.88
C LEU A 98 -1.78 -0.66 -2.58
N PHE A 99 -0.89 0.08 -3.24
CA PHE A 99 -0.86 1.54 -3.28
C PHE A 99 -0.92 2.02 -4.74
N PRO A 100 -2.04 1.74 -5.45
CA PRO A 100 -2.09 1.86 -6.89
C PRO A 100 -2.30 3.29 -7.36
N GLN A 101 -1.84 3.59 -8.58
CA GLN A 101 -2.20 4.82 -9.29
C GLN A 101 -3.68 4.82 -9.75
N GLY A 102 -4.31 3.65 -9.87
CA GLY A 102 -5.68 3.49 -10.33
C GLY A 102 -6.05 2.03 -10.57
N ALA A 103 -7.24 1.80 -11.12
CA ALA A 103 -7.82 0.47 -11.34
C ALA A 103 -7.05 -0.43 -12.33
N ALA A 104 -6.12 0.12 -13.10
CA ALA A 104 -5.28 -0.64 -14.03
C ALA A 104 -4.11 -1.38 -13.37
N ALA A 105 -3.84 -1.14 -12.09
CA ALA A 105 -2.67 -1.66 -11.36
C ALA A 105 -3.09 -2.44 -10.11
N LEU A 106 -4.01 -3.38 -10.27
CA LEU A 106 -4.55 -4.20 -9.18
C LEU A 106 -3.99 -5.62 -9.23
N SER A 107 -3.96 -6.31 -8.08
CA SER A 107 -3.56 -7.71 -7.99
C SER A 107 -4.38 -8.44 -6.93
N PRO A 108 -4.87 -9.67 -7.22
CA PRO A 108 -5.58 -10.49 -6.24
C PRO A 108 -4.65 -11.11 -5.19
N ALA A 109 -3.33 -11.03 -5.39
CA ALA A 109 -2.34 -11.57 -4.46
C ALA A 109 -2.06 -10.65 -3.26
N ALA A 110 -2.60 -9.43 -3.25
CA ALA A 110 -2.47 -8.51 -2.12
C ALA A 110 -3.44 -8.84 -0.99
N ASP A 111 -3.06 -8.51 0.25
CA ASP A 111 -3.94 -8.65 1.42
C ASP A 111 -4.97 -7.52 1.49
N GLY A 112 -4.58 -6.33 1.06
CA GLY A 112 -5.45 -5.16 1.04
C GLY A 112 -5.08 -4.13 0.00
N ILE A 113 -5.84 -3.06 -0.04
CA ILE A 113 -5.63 -1.91 -0.91
C ILE A 113 -5.91 -0.62 -0.14
N THR A 114 -5.03 0.37 -0.29
CA THR A 114 -5.35 1.75 0.08
C THR A 114 -6.45 2.24 -0.86
N PHE A 115 -7.71 2.11 -0.43
CA PHE A 115 -8.86 2.56 -1.21
C PHE A 115 -9.00 4.08 -1.07
N MET A 116 -8.12 4.78 -1.80
CA MET A 116 -7.85 6.20 -1.63
C MET A 116 -8.81 7.09 -2.42
N MET A 117 -9.20 8.20 -1.80
CA MET A 117 -9.72 9.38 -2.49
C MET A 117 -8.63 10.47 -2.43
N LEU A 118 -8.14 10.96 -3.56
CA LEU A 118 -7.25 12.12 -3.59
C LEU A 118 -8.08 13.39 -3.40
N MET A 119 -8.26 13.79 -2.14
CA MET A 119 -9.24 14.80 -1.74
C MET A 119 -8.97 16.19 -2.32
N ASN A 120 -7.70 16.52 -2.60
CA ASN A 120 -7.34 17.79 -3.26
C ASN A 120 -7.03 17.65 -4.75
N SER A 121 -7.54 16.59 -5.41
CA SER A 121 -7.49 16.51 -6.87
C SER A 121 -8.53 17.44 -7.51
N THR A 122 -8.16 18.02 -8.64
CA THR A 122 -9.09 18.77 -9.51
C THR A 122 -9.78 17.87 -10.54
N SER A 123 -9.41 16.58 -10.58
CA SER A 123 -9.94 15.60 -11.53
C SER A 123 -10.91 14.63 -10.85
N PRO A 124 -12.12 14.45 -11.38
CA PRO A 124 -13.07 13.44 -10.90
C PRO A 124 -12.49 12.02 -10.92
N ARG A 125 -11.56 11.76 -11.83
CA ARG A 125 -10.87 10.47 -11.95
C ARG A 125 -10.27 10.04 -10.61
N PHE A 126 -9.50 10.90 -9.96
CA PHE A 126 -8.81 10.59 -8.72
C PHE A 126 -9.64 10.85 -7.46
N LEU A 127 -10.79 11.55 -7.62
CA LEU A 127 -11.75 11.73 -6.54
C LEU A 127 -12.58 10.46 -6.32
N ILE A 128 -13.12 9.86 -7.42
CA ILE A 128 -14.09 8.76 -7.29
C ILE A 128 -14.07 7.75 -8.46
N GLU A 129 -13.69 8.13 -9.68
CA GLU A 129 -13.88 7.27 -10.85
C GLU A 129 -12.98 6.02 -10.80
N GLU A 130 -11.74 6.13 -10.32
CA GLU A 130 -10.84 4.99 -10.15
C GLU A 130 -11.35 4.00 -9.09
N GLN A 131 -11.96 4.49 -8.00
CA GLN A 131 -12.60 3.62 -7.01
C GLN A 131 -13.79 2.88 -7.60
N VAL A 132 -14.65 3.57 -8.37
CA VAL A 132 -15.79 2.95 -9.05
C VAL A 132 -15.33 1.89 -10.04
N ALA A 133 -14.27 2.17 -10.81
CA ALA A 133 -13.71 1.23 -11.77
C ALA A 133 -13.07 -0.01 -11.09
N GLY A 134 -12.38 0.18 -9.98
CA GLY A 134 -11.68 -0.89 -9.27
C GLY A 134 -12.56 -1.74 -8.34
N ALA A 135 -13.68 -1.20 -7.86
CA ALA A 135 -14.51 -1.85 -6.84
C ALA A 135 -15.01 -3.26 -7.21
N PRO A 136 -15.44 -3.57 -8.46
CA PRO A 136 -15.85 -4.91 -8.84
C PRO A 136 -14.71 -5.94 -8.69
N PHE A 137 -13.51 -5.59 -9.15
CA PHE A 137 -12.33 -6.45 -9.03
C PHE A 137 -11.96 -6.69 -7.57
N ILE A 138 -11.88 -5.64 -6.75
CA ILE A 138 -11.53 -5.71 -5.33
C ILE A 138 -12.49 -6.65 -4.59
N ARG A 139 -13.79 -6.52 -4.87
CA ARG A 139 -14.83 -7.38 -4.28
C ARG A 139 -14.68 -8.85 -4.69
N GLU A 140 -14.45 -9.12 -5.98
CA GLU A 140 -14.30 -10.47 -6.51
C GLU A 140 -13.02 -11.14 -6.00
N ALA A 141 -11.92 -10.41 -5.97
CA ALA A 141 -10.63 -10.89 -5.49
C ALA A 141 -10.57 -11.06 -3.95
N GLY A 142 -11.52 -10.50 -3.20
CA GLY A 142 -11.53 -10.56 -1.74
C GLY A 142 -10.40 -9.76 -1.09
N VAL A 143 -9.85 -8.76 -1.80
CA VAL A 143 -8.83 -7.84 -1.27
C VAL A 143 -9.49 -6.85 -0.32
N THR A 144 -8.93 -6.70 0.89
CA THR A 144 -9.49 -5.79 1.91
C THR A 144 -9.33 -4.33 1.53
N PRO A 145 -10.41 -3.55 1.34
CA PRO A 145 -10.31 -2.12 1.13
C PRO A 145 -10.03 -1.39 2.44
N LEU A 146 -8.97 -0.56 2.45
CA LEU A 146 -8.65 0.37 3.53
C LEU A 146 -9.06 1.78 3.09
N PRO A 147 -10.23 2.29 3.50
CA PRO A 147 -10.68 3.62 3.11
C PRO A 147 -9.73 4.70 3.61
N MET A 148 -9.22 5.54 2.71
CA MET A 148 -8.26 6.59 3.05
C MET A 148 -8.57 7.89 2.32
N GLY A 149 -8.50 9.02 3.04
CA GLY A 149 -8.30 10.33 2.44
C GLY A 149 -6.82 10.54 2.15
N TYR A 150 -6.50 10.98 0.95
CA TYR A 150 -5.14 11.26 0.52
C TYR A 150 -5.01 12.74 0.12
N LEU A 151 -3.98 13.40 0.65
CA LEU A 151 -3.66 14.79 0.33
C LEU A 151 -2.24 14.88 -0.20
N ILE A 152 -2.04 15.65 -1.25
CA ILE A 152 -0.72 15.95 -1.78
C ILE A 152 -0.39 17.41 -1.49
N CYS A 153 0.67 17.61 -0.69
CA CYS A 153 1.22 18.92 -0.38
C CYS A 153 2.37 19.27 -1.33
N ALA A 154 2.69 20.57 -1.42
CA ALA A 154 3.84 21.04 -2.17
C ALA A 154 5.17 20.40 -1.63
N PRO A 155 6.11 20.07 -2.53
CA PRO A 155 6.17 20.34 -3.97
C PRO A 155 5.39 19.36 -4.86
N GLY A 156 4.70 18.35 -4.32
CA GLY A 156 3.82 17.44 -5.03
C GLY A 156 4.51 16.35 -5.86
N GLY A 157 5.63 16.66 -6.50
CA GLY A 157 6.37 15.74 -7.35
C GLY A 157 5.53 15.13 -8.48
N LYS A 158 5.91 13.92 -8.93
CA LYS A 158 5.20 13.17 -9.98
C LYS A 158 3.76 12.82 -9.57
N ALA A 159 3.54 12.47 -8.29
CA ALA A 159 2.23 12.15 -7.77
C ALA A 159 1.26 13.34 -7.86
N GLY A 160 1.73 14.57 -7.55
CA GLY A 160 0.93 15.77 -7.67
C GLY A 160 0.55 16.10 -9.12
N GLN A 161 1.49 15.86 -10.06
CA GLN A 161 1.25 16.07 -11.49
C GLN A 161 0.23 15.05 -12.04
N VAL A 162 0.45 13.76 -11.81
CA VAL A 162 -0.44 12.68 -12.26
C VAL A 162 -1.82 12.83 -11.63
N GLY A 163 -1.86 13.07 -10.32
CA GLY A 163 -3.10 13.22 -9.56
C GLY A 163 -3.84 14.52 -9.81
N GLN A 164 -3.28 15.46 -10.61
CA GLN A 164 -3.84 16.79 -10.83
C GLN A 164 -4.23 17.47 -9.51
N ALA A 165 -3.30 17.39 -8.52
CA ALA A 165 -3.57 17.91 -7.20
C ALA A 165 -3.45 19.44 -7.15
N ASP A 166 -4.43 20.08 -6.52
CA ASP A 166 -4.33 21.46 -6.06
C ASP A 166 -3.46 21.47 -4.78
N LEU A 167 -2.15 21.68 -4.98
CA LEU A 167 -1.16 21.46 -3.94
C LEU A 167 -1.35 22.38 -2.74
N ILE A 168 -1.38 21.78 -1.55
CA ILE A 168 -1.42 22.52 -0.28
C ILE A 168 -0.02 23.03 0.02
N GLN A 169 0.11 24.35 0.27
CA GLN A 169 1.39 24.95 0.57
C GLN A 169 1.83 24.63 2.01
N PRO A 170 3.14 24.64 2.32
CA PRO A 170 3.65 24.25 3.63
C PRO A 170 3.17 25.12 4.80
N ASP A 171 2.74 26.36 4.52
CA ASP A 171 2.22 27.31 5.48
C ASP A 171 0.69 27.32 5.59
N ASP A 172 -0.03 26.49 4.80
CA ASP A 172 -1.49 26.41 4.80
C ASP A 172 -2.00 25.22 5.65
N GLU A 173 -1.65 25.22 6.94
CA GLU A 173 -2.09 24.19 7.88
C GLU A 173 -3.62 24.16 8.04
N ASP A 174 -4.29 25.29 7.93
CA ASP A 174 -5.75 25.37 8.12
C ASP A 174 -6.49 24.64 7.00
N ARG A 175 -5.93 24.64 5.79
CA ARG A 175 -6.47 23.87 4.69
C ARG A 175 -6.34 22.35 4.95
N VAL A 176 -5.21 21.88 5.47
CA VAL A 176 -5.04 20.46 5.88
C VAL A 176 -6.06 20.10 6.94
N LYS A 177 -6.22 20.92 7.98
CA LYS A 177 -7.21 20.71 9.06
C LYS A 177 -8.64 20.64 8.51
N SER A 178 -8.96 21.48 7.53
CA SER A 178 -10.30 21.50 6.90
C SER A 178 -10.63 20.21 6.16
N TYR A 179 -9.64 19.53 5.57
CA TYR A 179 -9.83 18.22 4.97
C TYR A 179 -9.95 17.07 6.00
N ALA A 180 -9.39 17.24 7.20
CA ALA A 180 -9.36 16.21 8.22
C ALA A 180 -10.60 16.25 9.17
N MET A 181 -11.39 17.30 9.11
CA MET A 181 -12.61 17.52 9.92
C MET A 181 -13.85 16.99 9.24
#